data_f1029c0a6fba273c231d575bdfdede1b
#
_entry.id   f1029c0a6fba273c231d575bdfdede1b
#
_cell.length_a   1.000
_cell.length_b   1.000
_cell.length_c   1.000
_cell.angle_alpha   90.00
_cell.angle_beta   90.00
_cell.angle_gamma   90.00
#
_symmetry.space_group_name_H-M   'P 1'
#
loop_
_entity.id
_entity.type
_entity.pdbx_description
1 polymer ?
#
loop_
_entity_poly.entity_id
_entity_poly.type
_entity_poly.pdbx_seq_one_letter_code
_entity_poly.pdbx_strand_id
1 'polypeptide(L)'
;MNIFEDYLIKIENTIKKANQDNLLELPENLSGINVDIPPAKFNGDVSTNVAMVLSKINKKPPIELAEIISGLLKKNDKNIDHISIEKPGFINLKFKKEFWSAFILDVLNKPSYGSNLNGKKNSFLVEFVSANPTGPLHVGHSRGAILGDVISNLLSFNGHNVTKEYYVNDYGNQISHFTKSVYFRIKEITNNETFPIEDKDLYPGAYLIDIAKKIISKNKDIKSVSYTHLTLPTRTR
;
A
#
# COMPACT_ATOMS: atom_id res chain seq x y z
N MET A 1 1.08 -16.46 5.89
CA MET A 1 -0.05 -17.31 6.38
C MET A 1 -1.24 -16.41 6.63
N ASN A 2 -2.36 -16.68 6.00
CA ASN A 2 -3.63 -16.01 6.23
C ASN A 2 -4.58 -17.07 6.79
N ILE A 3 -4.94 -16.95 8.07
CA ILE A 3 -5.77 -17.96 8.76
C ILE A 3 -7.11 -18.21 8.04
N PHE A 4 -7.71 -17.18 7.46
CA PHE A 4 -8.97 -17.31 6.74
C PHE A 4 -8.80 -18.08 5.42
N GLU A 5 -7.77 -17.78 4.67
CA GLU A 5 -7.44 -18.49 3.42
C GLU A 5 -7.02 -19.95 3.71
N ASP A 6 -6.19 -20.15 4.73
CA ASP A 6 -5.79 -21.51 5.16
C ASP A 6 -7.00 -22.36 5.56
N TYR A 7 -7.96 -21.77 6.27
CA TYR A 7 -9.19 -22.48 6.67
C TYR A 7 -10.18 -22.61 5.53
N LEU A 8 -10.25 -21.67 4.60
CA LEU A 8 -11.02 -21.84 3.36
C LEU A 8 -10.52 -23.07 2.59
N ILE A 9 -9.22 -23.18 2.38
CA ILE A 9 -8.60 -24.35 1.70
C ILE A 9 -8.87 -25.65 2.47
N LYS A 10 -8.77 -25.65 3.80
CA LYS A 10 -9.06 -26.83 4.62
C LYS A 10 -10.52 -27.28 4.52
N ILE A 11 -11.45 -26.32 4.56
CA ILE A 11 -12.88 -26.57 4.40
C ILE A 11 -13.16 -27.12 3.00
N GLU A 12 -12.65 -26.49 1.96
CA GLU A 12 -12.79 -26.99 0.60
C GLU A 12 -12.25 -28.41 0.43
N ASN A 13 -11.07 -28.72 0.97
CA ASN A 13 -10.50 -30.05 0.92
C ASN A 13 -11.35 -31.07 1.68
N THR A 14 -11.92 -30.68 2.83
CA THR A 14 -12.79 -31.53 3.60
C THR A 14 -14.07 -31.88 2.87
N ILE A 15 -14.74 -30.89 2.23
CA ILE A 15 -15.95 -31.14 1.47
C ILE A 15 -15.69 -31.87 0.15
N LYS A 16 -14.54 -31.62 -0.52
CA LYS A 16 -14.12 -32.38 -1.71
C LYS A 16 -13.91 -33.86 -1.38
N LYS A 17 -13.28 -34.15 -0.24
CA LYS A 17 -13.15 -35.52 0.23
C LYS A 17 -14.51 -36.16 0.57
N ALA A 18 -15.40 -35.43 1.24
CA ALA A 18 -16.73 -35.91 1.53
C ALA A 18 -17.56 -36.18 0.26
N ASN A 19 -17.35 -35.41 -0.81
CA ASN A 19 -17.95 -35.67 -2.12
C ASN A 19 -17.42 -36.97 -2.74
N GLN A 20 -16.10 -37.18 -2.70
CA GLN A 20 -15.50 -38.47 -3.17
C GLN A 20 -16.03 -39.68 -2.42
N ASP A 21 -16.32 -39.49 -1.12
CA ASP A 21 -16.91 -40.53 -0.25
C ASP A 21 -18.44 -40.65 -0.40
N ASN A 22 -19.06 -39.94 -1.37
CA ASN A 22 -20.51 -39.87 -1.63
C ASN A 22 -21.35 -39.40 -0.43
N LEU A 23 -20.78 -38.61 0.47
CA LEU A 23 -21.46 -38.05 1.63
C LEU A 23 -22.15 -36.70 1.32
N LEU A 24 -21.58 -35.95 0.39
CA LEU A 24 -22.05 -34.61 -0.01
C LEU A 24 -21.98 -34.44 -1.52
N GLU A 25 -22.90 -33.70 -2.10
CA GLU A 25 -22.81 -33.20 -3.48
C GLU A 25 -22.18 -31.80 -3.50
N LEU A 26 -21.34 -31.51 -4.48
CA LEU A 26 -20.71 -30.20 -4.65
C LEU A 26 -21.19 -29.51 -5.91
N PRO A 27 -21.37 -28.18 -5.90
CA PRO A 27 -21.59 -27.39 -7.11
C PRO A 27 -20.31 -27.30 -7.92
N GLU A 28 -20.42 -26.97 -9.20
CA GLU A 28 -19.27 -26.74 -10.10
C GLU A 28 -18.36 -25.60 -9.58
N ASN A 29 -18.94 -24.60 -8.90
CA ASN A 29 -18.22 -23.44 -8.40
C ASN A 29 -18.40 -23.31 -6.87
N LEU A 30 -17.27 -23.26 -6.16
CA LEU A 30 -17.21 -23.10 -4.71
C LEU A 30 -16.95 -21.64 -4.27
N SER A 31 -16.89 -20.67 -5.19
CA SER A 31 -16.55 -19.27 -4.91
C SER A 31 -17.50 -18.56 -3.94
N GLY A 32 -18.67 -19.12 -3.67
CA GLY A 32 -19.61 -18.60 -2.66
C GLY A 32 -19.27 -18.96 -1.23
N ILE A 33 -18.30 -19.85 -1.01
CA ILE A 33 -17.86 -20.23 0.35
C ILE A 33 -16.91 -19.17 0.87
N ASN A 34 -17.24 -18.62 2.04
CA ASN A 34 -16.45 -17.62 2.73
C ASN A 34 -16.00 -18.09 4.10
N VAL A 35 -14.90 -17.55 4.55
CA VAL A 35 -14.34 -17.74 5.89
C VAL A 35 -14.00 -16.38 6.46
N ASP A 36 -14.67 -15.98 7.53
CA ASP A 36 -14.60 -14.65 8.11
C ASP A 36 -14.55 -14.70 9.65
N ILE A 37 -14.35 -13.53 10.28
CA ILE A 37 -14.46 -13.38 11.74
C ILE A 37 -15.96 -13.45 12.11
N PRO A 38 -16.37 -14.32 13.05
CA PRO A 38 -17.74 -14.33 13.52
C PRO A 38 -18.09 -13.01 14.26
N PRO A 39 -19.36 -12.57 14.23
CA PRO A 39 -19.81 -11.45 15.07
C PRO A 39 -19.45 -11.66 16.53
N ALA A 40 -19.10 -10.59 17.27
CA ALA A 40 -18.59 -10.62 18.64
C ALA A 40 -19.51 -11.35 19.66
N LYS A 41 -20.79 -11.48 19.36
CA LYS A 41 -21.76 -12.22 20.20
C LYS A 41 -21.57 -13.74 20.15
N PHE A 42 -20.86 -14.27 19.17
CA PHE A 42 -20.62 -15.71 19.01
C PHE A 42 -19.18 -16.07 19.44
N ASN A 43 -19.08 -17.17 20.18
CA ASN A 43 -17.77 -17.65 20.64
C ASN A 43 -17.10 -18.49 19.55
N GLY A 44 -16.36 -17.83 18.67
CA GLY A 44 -15.59 -18.46 17.59
C GLY A 44 -14.42 -17.58 17.17
N ASP A 45 -13.41 -18.18 16.60
CA ASP A 45 -12.25 -17.48 16.01
C ASP A 45 -12.43 -17.31 14.50
N VAL A 46 -13.12 -18.26 13.87
CA VAL A 46 -13.42 -18.30 12.43
C VAL A 46 -14.83 -18.78 12.20
N SER A 47 -15.52 -18.21 11.23
CA SER A 47 -16.88 -18.57 10.81
C SER A 47 -16.92 -18.88 9.32
N THR A 48 -17.74 -19.87 8.92
CA THR A 48 -17.95 -20.18 7.50
C THR A 48 -19.44 -20.38 7.18
N ASN A 49 -19.80 -20.03 5.94
CA ASN A 49 -21.13 -20.21 5.36
C ASN A 49 -21.29 -21.48 4.52
N VAL A 50 -20.31 -22.39 4.55
CA VAL A 50 -20.23 -23.55 3.66
C VAL A 50 -21.50 -24.39 3.63
N ALA A 51 -22.15 -24.61 4.77
CA ALA A 51 -23.38 -25.39 4.84
C ALA A 51 -24.56 -24.73 4.11
N MET A 52 -24.64 -23.41 4.15
CA MET A 52 -25.68 -22.65 3.41
C MET A 52 -25.46 -22.74 1.91
N VAL A 53 -24.21 -22.63 1.45
CA VAL A 53 -23.85 -22.73 0.03
C VAL A 53 -24.20 -24.13 -0.51
N LEU A 54 -23.97 -25.18 0.25
CA LEU A 54 -24.20 -26.57 -0.16
C LEU A 54 -25.65 -27.04 0.04
N SER A 55 -26.49 -26.28 0.76
CA SER A 55 -27.85 -26.73 1.15
C SER A 55 -28.74 -27.02 -0.06
N LYS A 56 -28.69 -26.18 -1.09
CA LYS A 56 -29.56 -26.30 -2.26
C LYS A 56 -29.25 -27.56 -3.07
N ILE A 57 -27.97 -27.86 -3.32
CA ILE A 57 -27.56 -29.01 -4.12
C ILE A 57 -27.80 -30.33 -3.39
N ASN A 58 -27.57 -30.33 -2.06
CA ASN A 58 -27.79 -31.52 -1.22
C ASN A 58 -29.25 -31.72 -0.81
N LYS A 59 -30.14 -30.78 -1.16
CA LYS A 59 -31.57 -30.82 -0.78
C LYS A 59 -31.80 -31.03 0.72
N LYS A 60 -30.90 -30.47 1.54
CA LYS A 60 -30.95 -30.60 3.01
C LYS A 60 -30.97 -29.22 3.68
N PRO A 61 -31.60 -29.07 4.85
CA PRO A 61 -31.55 -27.85 5.64
C PRO A 61 -30.08 -27.46 5.94
N PRO A 62 -29.72 -26.15 5.90
CA PRO A 62 -28.36 -25.73 6.20
C PRO A 62 -27.83 -26.17 7.55
N ILE A 63 -28.69 -26.27 8.58
CA ILE A 63 -28.32 -26.72 9.92
C ILE A 63 -27.87 -28.18 9.91
N GLU A 64 -28.62 -29.06 9.24
CA GLU A 64 -28.28 -30.48 9.13
C GLU A 64 -26.95 -30.68 8.42
N LEU A 65 -26.70 -29.92 7.32
CA LEU A 65 -25.40 -29.95 6.63
C LEU A 65 -24.28 -29.39 7.50
N ALA A 66 -24.57 -28.36 8.30
CA ALA A 66 -23.60 -27.80 9.24
C ALA A 66 -23.16 -28.82 10.27
N GLU A 67 -24.06 -29.66 10.77
CA GLU A 67 -23.75 -30.77 11.71
C GLU A 67 -22.82 -31.80 11.05
N ILE A 68 -23.15 -32.24 9.83
CA ILE A 68 -22.33 -33.18 9.06
C ILE A 68 -20.91 -32.63 8.82
N ILE A 69 -20.83 -31.38 8.29
CA ILE A 69 -19.56 -30.75 7.97
C ILE A 69 -18.74 -30.50 9.24
N SER A 70 -19.39 -30.08 10.33
CA SER A 70 -18.74 -29.87 11.64
C SER A 70 -18.09 -31.14 12.14
N GLY A 71 -18.80 -32.28 12.04
CA GLY A 71 -18.26 -33.59 12.39
C GLY A 71 -17.01 -33.96 11.58
N LEU A 72 -17.03 -33.70 10.27
CA LEU A 72 -15.91 -33.92 9.38
C LEU A 72 -14.71 -33.01 9.71
N LEU A 73 -14.95 -31.71 9.94
CA LEU A 73 -13.91 -30.76 10.31
C LEU A 73 -13.25 -31.12 11.63
N LYS A 74 -14.04 -31.46 12.64
CA LYS A 74 -13.52 -31.85 13.96
C LYS A 74 -12.68 -33.13 13.92
N LYS A 75 -13.04 -34.08 13.06
CA LYS A 75 -12.28 -35.31 12.84
C LYS A 75 -10.94 -35.06 12.14
N ASN A 76 -10.91 -34.12 11.20
CA ASN A 76 -9.77 -33.88 10.31
C ASN A 76 -8.78 -32.83 10.83
N ASP A 77 -9.22 -31.93 11.75
CA ASP A 77 -8.34 -30.86 12.28
C ASP A 77 -8.25 -30.91 13.81
N LYS A 78 -7.10 -31.32 14.29
CA LYS A 78 -6.76 -31.43 15.74
C LYS A 78 -6.66 -30.06 16.43
N ASN A 79 -6.57 -28.98 15.68
CA ASN A 79 -6.47 -27.61 16.20
C ASN A 79 -7.80 -27.05 16.67
N ILE A 80 -8.91 -27.66 16.25
CA ILE A 80 -10.25 -27.23 16.63
C ILE A 80 -10.55 -27.73 18.04
N ASP A 81 -10.87 -26.80 18.93
CA ASP A 81 -11.31 -27.07 20.30
C ASP A 81 -12.83 -27.29 20.33
N HIS A 82 -13.58 -26.29 19.89
CA HIS A 82 -15.03 -26.30 19.90
C HIS A 82 -15.60 -25.80 18.55
N ILE A 83 -16.77 -26.33 18.20
CA ILE A 83 -17.55 -25.90 17.05
C ILE A 83 -18.97 -25.54 17.54
N SER A 84 -19.46 -24.36 17.16
CA SER A 84 -20.85 -23.98 17.31
C SER A 84 -21.52 -23.74 15.96
N ILE A 85 -22.80 -24.08 15.88
CA ILE A 85 -23.62 -23.89 14.68
C ILE A 85 -24.65 -22.82 14.99
N GLU A 86 -24.67 -21.78 14.16
CA GLU A 86 -25.59 -20.67 14.33
C GLU A 86 -26.53 -20.55 13.13
N LYS A 87 -27.81 -20.17 13.43
CA LYS A 87 -28.81 -20.00 12.37
C LYS A 87 -28.39 -18.95 11.37
N PRO A 88 -28.57 -19.16 10.04
CA PRO A 88 -29.32 -20.30 9.45
C PRO A 88 -28.45 -21.53 9.12
N GLY A 89 -27.14 -21.55 9.43
CA GLY A 89 -26.23 -22.66 9.13
C GLY A 89 -24.76 -22.22 9.11
N PHE A 90 -24.43 -21.14 9.82
CA PHE A 90 -23.02 -20.75 10.02
C PHE A 90 -22.33 -21.74 10.96
N ILE A 91 -21.11 -22.11 10.60
CA ILE A 91 -20.23 -22.96 11.41
C ILE A 91 -19.14 -22.08 11.99
N ASN A 92 -19.10 -21.92 13.31
CA ASN A 92 -18.08 -21.17 14.01
C ASN A 92 -17.07 -22.13 14.63
N LEU A 93 -15.79 -21.92 14.34
CA LEU A 93 -14.68 -22.72 14.83
C LEU A 93 -13.95 -21.96 15.92
N LYS A 94 -13.71 -22.61 17.06
CA LYS A 94 -12.86 -22.14 18.14
C LYS A 94 -11.59 -22.98 18.16
N PHE A 95 -10.43 -22.34 18.18
CA PHE A 95 -9.15 -23.04 18.18
C PHE A 95 -8.59 -23.22 19.58
N LYS A 96 -7.78 -24.26 19.73
CA LYS A 96 -7.02 -24.53 20.95
C LYS A 96 -5.99 -23.45 21.20
N LYS A 97 -5.61 -23.26 22.46
CA LYS A 97 -4.57 -22.29 22.85
C LYS A 97 -3.22 -22.58 22.19
N GLU A 98 -2.88 -23.84 22.04
CA GLU A 98 -1.64 -24.31 21.41
C GLU A 98 -1.56 -23.89 19.94
N PHE A 99 -2.69 -23.88 19.23
CA PHE A 99 -2.76 -23.36 17.86
C PHE A 99 -2.33 -21.89 17.81
N TRP A 100 -2.85 -21.04 18.70
CA TRP A 100 -2.49 -19.64 18.72
C TRP A 100 -1.04 -19.39 19.09
N SER A 101 -0.50 -20.18 20.03
CA SER A 101 0.92 -20.09 20.38
C SER A 101 1.81 -20.44 19.20
N ALA A 102 1.50 -21.50 18.48
CA ALA A 102 2.24 -21.90 17.28
C ALA A 102 2.09 -20.87 16.14
N PHE A 103 0.89 -20.33 15.95
CA PHE A 103 0.61 -19.29 14.96
C PHE A 103 1.43 -18.02 15.22
N ILE A 104 1.48 -17.54 16.47
CA ILE A 104 2.27 -16.36 16.84
C ILE A 104 3.75 -16.58 16.58
N LEU A 105 4.28 -17.76 16.95
CA LEU A 105 5.67 -18.10 16.66
C LEU A 105 5.97 -18.13 15.15
N ASP A 106 5.06 -18.66 14.34
CA ASP A 106 5.20 -18.65 12.88
C ASP A 106 5.20 -17.21 12.33
N VAL A 107 4.33 -16.34 12.83
CA VAL A 107 4.29 -14.91 12.48
C VAL A 107 5.61 -14.21 12.81
N LEU A 108 6.13 -14.42 14.03
CA LEU A 108 7.38 -13.79 14.48
C LEU A 108 8.59 -14.25 13.66
N ASN A 109 8.57 -15.48 13.15
CA ASN A 109 9.65 -16.04 12.34
C ASN A 109 9.54 -15.72 10.83
N LYS A 110 8.47 -15.03 10.39
CA LYS A 110 8.25 -14.68 8.98
C LYS A 110 8.27 -13.18 8.76
N PRO A 111 9.42 -12.58 8.35
CA PRO A 111 9.52 -11.15 8.06
C PRO A 111 8.52 -10.67 6.99
N SER A 112 8.07 -11.58 6.11
CA SER A 112 7.09 -11.31 5.05
C SER A 112 5.64 -11.57 5.47
N TYR A 113 5.36 -11.74 6.78
CA TYR A 113 3.97 -11.93 7.23
C TYR A 113 3.09 -10.75 6.82
N GLY A 114 1.91 -11.06 6.29
CA GLY A 114 0.97 -10.07 5.76
C GLY A 114 1.22 -9.68 4.30
N SER A 115 2.33 -10.15 3.67
CA SER A 115 2.54 -9.94 2.24
C SER A 115 1.72 -10.91 1.38
N ASN A 116 1.37 -10.47 0.17
CA ASN A 116 0.72 -11.32 -0.85
C ASN A 116 1.70 -11.70 -1.97
N LEU A 117 2.75 -12.45 -1.64
CA LEU A 117 3.79 -12.83 -2.59
C LEU A 117 3.31 -13.81 -3.68
N ASN A 118 2.22 -14.53 -3.43
CA ASN A 118 1.64 -15.53 -4.36
C ASN A 118 0.60 -14.91 -5.30
N GLY A 119 0.22 -13.64 -5.10
CA GLY A 119 -0.72 -12.93 -5.94
C GLY A 119 -0.15 -12.55 -7.30
N LYS A 120 -1.02 -12.03 -8.19
CA LYS A 120 -0.61 -11.51 -9.49
C LYS A 120 0.35 -10.33 -9.30
N LYS A 121 1.55 -10.43 -9.84
CA LYS A 121 2.54 -9.35 -9.84
C LYS A 121 2.20 -8.33 -10.92
N ASN A 122 2.09 -7.06 -10.51
CA ASN A 122 1.92 -5.93 -11.40
C ASN A 122 3.13 -5.00 -11.31
N SER A 123 3.32 -4.15 -12.31
CA SER A 123 4.31 -3.07 -12.27
C SER A 123 3.60 -1.75 -11.98
N PHE A 124 4.14 -0.98 -11.05
CA PHE A 124 3.62 0.34 -10.65
C PHE A 124 4.71 1.38 -10.81
N LEU A 125 4.34 2.51 -11.38
CA LEU A 125 5.12 3.74 -11.35
C LEU A 125 4.45 4.67 -10.34
N VAL A 126 5.16 5.07 -9.29
CA VAL A 126 4.64 5.92 -8.22
C VAL A 126 5.42 7.23 -8.25
N GLU A 127 4.78 8.26 -8.78
CA GLU A 127 5.30 9.61 -8.75
C GLU A 127 4.86 10.32 -7.47
N PHE A 128 5.78 10.94 -6.75
CA PHE A 128 5.46 11.70 -5.55
C PHE A 128 6.47 12.81 -5.26
N VAL A 129 6.05 13.77 -4.43
CA VAL A 129 6.70 15.07 -4.19
C VAL A 129 6.62 15.96 -5.42
N SER A 130 7.43 15.71 -6.45
CA SER A 130 7.48 16.46 -7.73
C SER A 130 7.36 17.98 -7.56
N ALA A 131 8.07 18.51 -6.53
CA ALA A 131 7.97 19.91 -6.14
C ALA A 131 8.71 20.81 -7.13
N ASN A 132 8.11 21.96 -7.45
CA ASN A 132 8.77 22.97 -8.26
C ASN A 132 10.00 23.51 -7.54
N PRO A 133 11.16 23.63 -8.21
CA PRO A 133 12.42 24.06 -7.61
C PRO A 133 12.50 25.58 -7.39
N THR A 134 11.42 26.19 -6.88
CA THR A 134 11.27 27.64 -6.67
C THR A 134 11.50 28.03 -5.20
N GLY A 135 11.76 27.07 -4.32
CA GLY A 135 12.02 27.34 -2.91
C GLY A 135 12.35 26.08 -2.12
N PRO A 136 12.68 26.21 -0.83
CA PRO A 136 12.91 25.10 0.06
C PRO A 136 11.67 24.20 0.20
N LEU A 137 11.89 22.90 0.40
CA LEU A 137 10.80 22.00 0.72
C LEU A 137 10.18 22.38 2.09
N HIS A 138 8.87 22.26 2.19
CA HIS A 138 8.12 22.56 3.40
C HIS A 138 7.22 21.37 3.82
N VAL A 139 6.56 21.48 4.96
CA VAL A 139 5.74 20.40 5.54
C VAL A 139 4.67 19.86 4.59
N GLY A 140 4.13 20.69 3.69
CA GLY A 140 3.19 20.25 2.67
C GLY A 140 3.79 19.23 1.68
N HIS A 141 5.06 19.40 1.32
CA HIS A 141 5.79 18.43 0.49
C HIS A 141 6.10 17.14 1.26
N SER A 142 6.41 17.25 2.56
CA SER A 142 6.69 16.10 3.42
C SER A 142 5.51 15.13 3.49
N ARG A 143 4.28 15.63 3.53
CA ARG A 143 3.07 14.80 3.49
C ARG A 143 3.01 13.93 2.23
N GLY A 144 3.25 14.54 1.07
CA GLY A 144 3.28 13.81 -0.21
C GLY A 144 4.43 12.80 -0.26
N ALA A 145 5.60 13.17 0.27
CA ALA A 145 6.78 12.30 0.34
C ALA A 145 6.50 11.04 1.18
N ILE A 146 5.97 11.20 2.39
CA ILE A 146 5.66 10.08 3.29
C ILE A 146 4.60 9.17 2.66
N LEU A 147 3.51 9.75 2.13
CA LEU A 147 2.44 8.96 1.53
C LEU A 147 2.94 8.14 0.32
N GLY A 148 3.68 8.77 -0.60
CA GLY A 148 4.21 8.10 -1.79
C GLY A 148 5.23 7.01 -1.44
N ASP A 149 6.09 7.27 -0.45
CA ASP A 149 7.06 6.27 0.01
C ASP A 149 6.38 5.07 0.67
N VAL A 150 5.41 5.31 1.56
CA VAL A 150 4.64 4.23 2.23
C VAL A 150 3.87 3.39 1.22
N ILE A 151 3.17 4.02 0.25
CA ILE A 151 2.45 3.29 -0.80
C ILE A 151 3.43 2.42 -1.61
N SER A 152 4.57 2.99 -2.01
CA SER A 152 5.60 2.26 -2.77
C SER A 152 6.13 1.05 -2.00
N ASN A 153 6.40 1.23 -0.70
CA ASN A 153 6.91 0.17 0.17
C ASN A 153 5.85 -0.92 0.39
N LEU A 154 4.57 -0.55 0.58
CA LEU A 154 3.47 -1.52 0.72
C LEU A 154 3.27 -2.34 -0.55
N LEU A 155 3.30 -1.71 -1.73
CA LEU A 155 3.20 -2.40 -3.01
C LEU A 155 4.38 -3.37 -3.20
N SER A 156 5.61 -2.93 -2.89
CA SER A 156 6.81 -3.78 -2.96
C SER A 156 6.73 -4.94 -1.97
N PHE A 157 6.25 -4.70 -0.75
CA PHE A 157 6.04 -5.72 0.28
C PHE A 157 5.05 -6.80 -0.17
N ASN A 158 4.04 -6.41 -0.97
CA ASN A 158 3.09 -7.34 -1.57
C ASN A 158 3.60 -8.00 -2.86
N GLY A 159 4.88 -7.87 -3.19
CA GLY A 159 5.53 -8.57 -4.30
C GLY A 159 5.36 -7.92 -5.66
N HIS A 160 4.87 -6.69 -5.72
CA HIS A 160 4.76 -5.93 -6.96
C HIS A 160 6.10 -5.29 -7.35
N ASN A 161 6.31 -5.04 -8.65
CA ASN A 161 7.43 -4.26 -9.15
C ASN A 161 7.10 -2.78 -9.01
N VAL A 162 7.88 -2.02 -8.25
CA VAL A 162 7.61 -0.59 -8.01
C VAL A 162 8.81 0.25 -8.43
N THR A 163 8.54 1.22 -9.30
CA THR A 163 9.46 2.29 -9.65
C THR A 163 9.00 3.57 -8.98
N LYS A 164 9.86 4.16 -8.15
CA LYS A 164 9.62 5.49 -7.55
C LYS A 164 10.10 6.54 -8.53
N GLU A 165 9.28 7.54 -8.80
CA GLU A 165 9.59 8.62 -9.73
C GLU A 165 9.47 9.97 -9.04
N TYR A 166 10.37 10.88 -9.43
CA TYR A 166 10.31 12.28 -9.09
C TYR A 166 10.39 13.10 -10.39
N TYR A 167 9.35 13.87 -10.69
CA TYR A 167 9.34 14.74 -11.84
C TYR A 167 10.13 16.02 -11.55
N VAL A 168 11.21 16.22 -12.27
CA VAL A 168 12.03 17.45 -12.17
C VAL A 168 11.42 18.50 -13.10
N ASN A 169 10.73 19.49 -12.52
CA ASN A 169 10.13 20.58 -13.28
C ASN A 169 11.16 21.72 -13.46
N ASP A 170 11.98 21.63 -14.49
CA ASP A 170 13.05 22.58 -14.80
C ASP A 170 12.73 23.54 -15.96
N TYR A 171 11.44 23.68 -16.30
CA TYR A 171 10.96 24.53 -17.41
C TYR A 171 9.73 25.35 -17.04
N GLY A 172 9.48 26.42 -17.82
CA GLY A 172 8.28 27.24 -17.69
C GLY A 172 8.47 28.54 -16.93
N ASN A 173 7.36 29.30 -16.77
CA ASN A 173 7.38 30.68 -16.22
C ASN A 173 7.96 30.73 -14.80
N GLN A 174 7.67 29.72 -13.95
CA GLN A 174 8.18 29.70 -12.58
C GLN A 174 9.72 29.62 -12.55
N ILE A 175 10.33 28.84 -13.44
CA ILE A 175 11.79 28.74 -13.53
C ILE A 175 12.36 30.06 -14.06
N SER A 176 11.71 30.70 -15.04
CA SER A 176 12.11 32.01 -15.53
C SER A 176 12.06 33.07 -14.44
N HIS A 177 10.98 33.14 -13.66
CA HIS A 177 10.84 34.07 -12.52
C HIS A 177 11.85 33.78 -11.42
N PHE A 178 12.12 32.50 -11.14
CA PHE A 178 13.14 32.12 -10.19
C PHE A 178 14.55 32.55 -10.63
N THR A 179 14.90 32.29 -11.90
CA THR A 179 16.20 32.70 -12.47
C THR A 179 16.35 34.24 -12.46
N LYS A 180 15.30 34.96 -12.82
CA LYS A 180 15.26 36.44 -12.75
C LYS A 180 15.46 36.94 -11.32
N SER A 181 14.86 36.26 -10.33
CA SER A 181 15.02 36.60 -8.91
C SER A 181 16.48 36.38 -8.43
N VAL A 182 17.09 35.27 -8.82
CA VAL A 182 18.51 35.00 -8.51
C VAL A 182 19.43 36.03 -9.18
N TYR A 183 19.15 36.42 -10.42
CA TYR A 183 19.87 37.47 -11.12
C TYR A 183 19.84 38.81 -10.38
N PHE A 184 18.69 39.26 -9.91
CA PHE A 184 18.58 40.49 -9.11
C PHE A 184 19.32 40.38 -7.77
N ARG A 185 19.34 39.20 -7.13
CA ARG A 185 20.15 38.97 -5.90
C ARG A 185 21.65 39.01 -6.20
N ILE A 186 22.09 38.56 -7.36
CA ILE A 186 23.50 38.72 -7.80
C ILE A 186 23.84 40.18 -7.96
N LYS A 187 23.00 40.99 -8.65
CA LYS A 187 23.18 42.43 -8.81
C LYS A 187 23.17 43.19 -7.48
N GLU A 188 22.32 42.83 -6.58
CA GLU A 188 22.31 43.38 -5.21
C GLU A 188 23.67 43.19 -4.53
N ILE A 189 24.26 42.00 -4.64
CA ILE A 189 25.56 41.67 -4.03
C ILE A 189 26.76 42.29 -4.76
N THR A 190 26.70 42.32 -6.09
CA THR A 190 27.89 42.76 -6.89
C THR A 190 27.90 44.23 -7.20
N ASN A 191 26.71 44.85 -7.38
CA ASN A 191 26.58 46.24 -7.85
C ASN A 191 25.92 47.16 -6.83
N ASN A 192 25.53 46.66 -5.64
CA ASN A 192 24.71 47.37 -4.64
C ASN A 192 23.38 47.88 -5.19
N GLU A 193 22.81 47.20 -6.20
CA GLU A 193 21.47 47.50 -6.71
C GLU A 193 20.38 47.00 -5.72
N THR A 194 19.30 47.74 -5.56
CA THR A 194 18.20 47.33 -4.66
C THR A 194 17.38 46.22 -5.33
N PHE A 195 17.10 45.10 -4.60
CA PHE A 195 16.22 44.06 -5.08
C PHE A 195 14.79 44.61 -5.28
N PRO A 196 14.14 44.42 -6.43
CA PRO A 196 12.82 44.98 -6.73
C PRO A 196 11.71 44.17 -6.03
N ILE A 197 11.47 44.45 -4.76
CA ILE A 197 10.49 43.74 -3.88
C ILE A 197 9.05 43.91 -4.40
N GLU A 198 8.76 45.01 -5.07
CA GLU A 198 7.42 45.31 -5.60
C GLU A 198 7.02 44.46 -6.83
N ASP A 199 8.00 43.82 -7.49
CA ASP A 199 7.74 42.97 -8.64
C ASP A 199 7.16 41.62 -8.18
N LYS A 200 5.84 41.43 -8.39
CA LYS A 200 5.08 40.25 -7.96
C LYS A 200 5.51 38.95 -8.65
N ASP A 201 6.24 39.07 -9.77
CA ASP A 201 6.75 37.93 -10.52
C ASP A 201 8.09 37.41 -9.94
N LEU A 202 8.65 38.08 -8.93
CA LEU A 202 9.89 37.68 -8.30
C LEU A 202 9.67 36.98 -6.97
N TYR A 203 10.58 36.06 -6.68
CA TYR A 203 10.64 35.36 -5.39
C TYR A 203 11.49 36.17 -4.42
N PRO A 204 10.97 36.70 -3.30
CA PRO A 204 11.72 37.57 -2.40
C PRO A 204 12.55 36.83 -1.33
N GLY A 205 12.49 35.49 -1.30
CA GLY A 205 13.02 34.67 -0.21
C GLY A 205 14.51 34.84 0.05
N ALA A 206 14.92 34.87 1.33
CA ALA A 206 16.34 35.01 1.74
C ALA A 206 17.25 33.87 1.21
N TYR A 207 16.71 32.68 0.98
CA TYR A 207 17.48 31.54 0.43
C TYR A 207 18.10 31.85 -0.95
N LEU A 208 17.53 32.80 -1.71
CA LEU A 208 18.08 33.25 -3.00
C LEU A 208 19.41 33.98 -2.86
N ILE A 209 19.65 34.63 -1.70
CA ILE A 209 20.92 35.28 -1.41
C ILE A 209 22.04 34.24 -1.30
N ASP A 210 21.77 33.11 -0.65
CA ASP A 210 22.74 32.01 -0.52
C ASP A 210 23.02 31.34 -1.86
N ILE A 211 21.99 31.20 -2.70
CA ILE A 211 22.14 30.72 -4.08
C ILE A 211 23.01 31.69 -4.89
N ALA A 212 22.71 32.98 -4.85
CA ALA A 212 23.48 34.03 -5.52
C ALA A 212 24.95 34.00 -5.08
N LYS A 213 25.24 33.96 -3.79
CA LYS A 213 26.62 33.83 -3.26
C LYS A 213 27.34 32.58 -3.78
N LYS A 214 26.68 31.43 -3.82
CA LYS A 214 27.26 30.21 -4.39
C LYS A 214 27.56 30.31 -5.86
N ILE A 215 26.71 30.99 -6.64
CA ILE A 215 26.94 31.23 -8.07
C ILE A 215 28.14 32.16 -8.26
N ILE A 216 28.20 33.28 -7.54
CA ILE A 216 29.33 34.23 -7.58
C ILE A 216 30.65 33.55 -7.23
N SER A 217 30.67 32.70 -6.20
CA SER A 217 31.89 32.00 -5.78
C SER A 217 32.41 31.02 -6.82
N LYS A 218 31.54 30.43 -7.63
CA LYS A 218 31.91 29.49 -8.69
C LYS A 218 32.29 30.14 -10.00
N ASN A 219 31.88 31.39 -10.26
CA ASN A 219 32.06 32.09 -11.52
C ASN A 219 32.66 33.47 -11.24
N LYS A 220 33.98 33.59 -11.30
CA LYS A 220 34.71 34.83 -10.96
C LYS A 220 34.39 36.02 -11.89
N ASP A 221 33.92 35.77 -13.12
CA ASP A 221 33.61 36.79 -14.13
C ASP A 221 32.13 37.17 -14.18
N ILE A 222 31.35 36.77 -13.20
CA ILE A 222 29.87 36.94 -13.19
C ILE A 222 29.43 38.42 -13.15
N LYS A 223 30.32 39.35 -12.82
CA LYS A 223 30.04 40.80 -12.80
C LYS A 223 29.53 41.36 -14.13
N SER A 224 29.82 40.68 -15.25
CA SER A 224 29.43 41.07 -16.62
C SER A 224 28.33 40.16 -17.21
N VAL A 225 27.77 39.24 -16.46
CA VAL A 225 26.87 38.21 -16.99
C VAL A 225 25.46 38.77 -17.22
N SER A 226 24.96 38.63 -18.44
CA SER A 226 23.60 38.91 -18.82
C SER A 226 22.64 37.86 -18.23
N TYR A 227 21.36 38.20 -18.00
CA TYR A 227 20.29 37.30 -17.57
C TYR A 227 20.24 35.98 -18.37
N THR A 228 20.51 36.04 -19.67
CA THR A 228 20.49 34.87 -20.55
C THR A 228 21.56 33.82 -20.23
N HIS A 229 22.64 34.17 -19.52
CA HIS A 229 23.67 33.20 -19.08
C HIS A 229 23.27 32.42 -17.80
N LEU A 230 22.23 32.85 -17.11
CA LEU A 230 21.70 32.18 -15.89
C LEU A 230 20.57 31.19 -16.18
N THR A 231 20.08 31.18 -17.43
CA THR A 231 19.09 30.17 -17.83
C THR A 231 19.76 28.80 -17.81
N LEU A 232 19.15 27.85 -17.08
CA LEU A 232 19.59 26.45 -17.07
C LEU A 232 19.63 25.95 -18.52
N PRO A 233 20.67 25.17 -18.90
CA PRO A 233 20.74 24.59 -20.24
C PRO A 233 19.47 23.73 -20.42
N THR A 234 18.60 24.15 -21.32
CA THR A 234 17.48 23.36 -21.76
C THR A 234 18.03 22.04 -22.28
N ARG A 235 17.67 20.93 -21.65
CA ARG A 235 17.95 19.60 -22.21
C ARG A 235 17.34 19.58 -23.60
N THR A 236 18.16 19.61 -24.62
CA THR A 236 17.75 19.17 -25.94
C THR A 236 17.33 17.72 -25.84
N ARG A 237 16.06 17.44 -26.13
CA ARG A 237 15.50 16.09 -26.23
C ARG A 237 16.12 15.35 -27.39
#